data_2ef4ee197a5152b93ca511deced34175
#
_entry.id   2ef4ee197a5152b93ca511deced34175
#
_cell.length_a   1.000
_cell.length_b   1.000
_cell.length_c   1.000
_cell.angle_alpha   90.00
_cell.angle_beta   90.00
_cell.angle_gamma   90.00
#
_symmetry.space_group_name_H-M   'P 1'
#
loop_
_entity.id
_entity.type
_entity.pdbx_description
1 polymer ?
#
loop_
_entity_poly.entity_id
_entity_poly.type
_entity_poly.pdbx_seq_one_letter_code
_entity_poly.pdbx_strand_id
1 'polypeptide(L)'
;NRLLEMGLKKELPEGVFILYVSPLKALNNDINKNLEIPFQEIRRLFTEKGEAFPDIRKAVRTGDTSQYERAQILKKPPHILITTPESLYLMLTSVKAREILKNVHYMIIDEIHTLLGTKRGVHLAVSMERLEALTQRKITRIGLSATVNPLDTAARYLGGLYRTDSSFKERPVEIIAPAIERNKELKI
;
A
#
# COMPACT_ATOMS: atom_id res chain seq x y z
N ASN A 1 7.39 8.23 -8.71
CA ASN A 1 8.49 9.24 -8.85
C ASN A 1 9.46 9.18 -7.66
N ARG A 2 9.02 9.25 -6.37
CA ARG A 2 9.94 9.38 -5.22
C ARG A 2 10.96 8.23 -5.09
N LEU A 3 10.57 6.98 -5.29
CA LEU A 3 11.53 5.85 -5.30
C LEU A 3 12.55 5.96 -6.44
N LEU A 4 12.14 6.47 -7.61
CA LEU A 4 13.05 6.70 -8.73
C LEU A 4 14.07 7.79 -8.38
N GLU A 5 13.63 8.91 -7.83
CA GLU A 5 14.51 10.00 -7.37
C GLU A 5 15.52 9.52 -6.33
N MET A 6 15.05 8.75 -5.33
CA MET A 6 15.91 8.14 -4.32
C MET A 6 16.89 7.14 -4.93
N GLY A 7 16.43 6.35 -5.91
CA GLY A 7 17.27 5.39 -6.59
C GLY A 7 18.38 6.04 -7.42
N LEU A 8 18.08 7.14 -8.12
CA LEU A 8 19.06 7.93 -8.85
C LEU A 8 20.11 8.54 -7.92
N LYS A 9 19.71 8.96 -6.72
CA LYS A 9 20.62 9.47 -5.68
C LYS A 9 21.36 8.38 -4.91
N LYS A 10 21.10 7.10 -5.21
CA LYS A 10 21.60 5.92 -4.45
C LYS A 10 21.16 5.91 -2.97
N GLU A 11 20.00 6.47 -2.69
CA GLU A 11 19.40 6.60 -1.35
C GLU A 11 18.18 5.69 -1.17
N LEU A 12 18.09 4.58 -1.91
CA LEU A 12 16.98 3.64 -1.74
C LEU A 12 16.95 3.11 -0.32
N PRO A 13 15.78 3.12 0.35
CA PRO A 13 15.67 2.64 1.71
C PRO A 13 15.89 1.13 1.79
N GLU A 14 16.42 0.66 2.90
CA GLU A 14 16.37 -0.76 3.22
C GLU A 14 14.97 -1.13 3.72
N GLY A 15 14.32 -2.11 3.08
CA GLY A 15 12.98 -2.56 3.44
C GLY A 15 11.86 -1.92 2.63
N VAL A 16 10.65 -2.15 3.12
CA VAL A 16 9.42 -1.73 2.44
C VAL A 16 9.21 -0.22 2.61
N PHE A 17 9.09 0.49 1.50
CA PHE A 17 8.80 1.92 1.48
C PHE A 17 7.32 2.19 1.14
N ILE A 18 6.77 1.43 0.20
CA ILE A 18 5.36 1.47 -0.18
C ILE A 18 4.72 0.12 0.15
N LEU A 19 3.68 0.15 0.95
CA LEU A 19 2.86 -1.01 1.28
C LEU A 19 1.51 -0.89 0.59
N TYR A 20 1.20 -1.84 -0.29
CA TYR A 20 -0.08 -1.92 -1.00
C TYR A 20 -0.90 -3.07 -0.40
N VAL A 21 -2.06 -2.75 0.16
CA VAL A 21 -2.95 -3.72 0.81
C VAL A 21 -4.21 -3.87 -0.02
N SER A 22 -4.39 -5.05 -0.62
CA SER A 22 -5.62 -5.39 -1.33
C SER A 22 -6.39 -6.49 -0.60
N PRO A 23 -7.71 -6.35 -0.41
CA PRO A 23 -8.52 -7.37 0.24
C PRO A 23 -8.70 -8.63 -0.60
N LEU A 24 -8.48 -8.56 -1.91
CA LEU A 24 -8.68 -9.67 -2.84
C LEU A 24 -7.35 -10.25 -3.30
N LYS A 25 -7.11 -11.54 -3.02
CA LYS A 25 -5.87 -12.23 -3.41
C LYS A 25 -5.64 -12.23 -4.92
N ALA A 26 -6.69 -12.44 -5.71
CA ALA A 26 -6.61 -12.44 -7.16
C ALA A 26 -6.09 -11.11 -7.71
N LEU A 27 -6.54 -9.98 -7.16
CA LEU A 27 -6.09 -8.65 -7.57
C LEU A 27 -4.61 -8.40 -7.30
N ASN A 28 -4.00 -9.05 -6.30
CA ASN A 28 -2.58 -8.84 -5.98
C ASN A 28 -1.66 -9.24 -7.14
N ASN A 29 -2.00 -10.27 -7.88
CA ASN A 29 -1.25 -10.67 -9.07
C ASN A 29 -1.48 -9.71 -10.23
N ASP A 30 -2.72 -9.23 -10.41
CA ASP A 30 -3.06 -8.27 -11.45
C ASP A 30 -2.45 -6.89 -11.16
N ILE A 31 -2.46 -6.44 -9.91
CA ILE A 31 -1.76 -5.23 -9.48
C ILE A 31 -0.26 -5.35 -9.76
N ASN A 32 0.34 -6.50 -9.45
CA ASN A 32 1.75 -6.72 -9.75
C ASN A 32 2.05 -6.66 -11.26
N LYS A 33 1.18 -7.23 -12.09
CA LYS A 33 1.28 -7.14 -13.56
C LYS A 33 1.06 -5.71 -14.05
N ASN A 34 0.03 -5.04 -13.54
CA ASN A 34 -0.28 -3.66 -13.91
C ASN A 34 0.84 -2.67 -13.53
N LEU A 35 1.57 -2.94 -12.44
CA LEU A 35 2.76 -2.19 -12.10
C LEU A 35 3.96 -2.53 -13.01
N GLU A 36 4.00 -3.75 -13.59
CA GLU A 36 5.10 -4.16 -14.48
C GLU A 36 5.19 -3.29 -15.72
N ILE A 37 4.04 -2.98 -16.35
CA ILE A 37 4.00 -2.21 -17.61
C ILE A 37 4.66 -0.82 -17.43
N PRO A 38 4.23 0.04 -16.48
CA PRO A 38 4.88 1.33 -16.25
C PRO A 38 6.37 1.19 -15.88
N PHE A 39 6.73 0.15 -15.12
CA PHE A 39 8.13 -0.10 -14.76
C PHE A 39 8.98 -0.44 -15.98
N GLN A 40 8.48 -1.24 -16.91
CA GLN A 40 9.18 -1.58 -18.15
C GLN A 40 9.31 -0.38 -19.07
N GLU A 41 8.27 0.43 -19.20
CA GLU A 41 8.30 1.68 -19.99
C GLU A 41 9.34 2.66 -19.43
N ILE A 42 9.32 2.90 -18.12
CA ILE A 42 10.31 3.79 -17.50
C ILE A 42 11.73 3.21 -17.65
N ARG A 43 11.91 1.90 -17.45
CA ARG A 43 13.21 1.25 -17.64
C ARG A 43 13.73 1.41 -19.06
N ARG A 44 12.85 1.30 -20.07
CA ARG A 44 13.19 1.53 -21.46
C ARG A 44 13.69 2.96 -21.69
N LEU A 45 12.99 3.97 -21.14
CA LEU A 45 13.41 5.37 -21.23
C LEU A 45 14.80 5.61 -20.62
N PHE A 46 15.14 4.95 -19.52
CA PHE A 46 16.47 5.01 -18.93
C PHE A 46 17.52 4.40 -19.86
N THR A 47 17.21 3.24 -20.45
CA THR A 47 18.11 2.58 -21.41
C THR A 47 18.36 3.44 -22.64
N GLU A 48 17.33 4.08 -23.20
CA GLU A 48 17.43 4.98 -24.36
C GLU A 48 18.31 6.22 -24.06
N LYS A 49 18.35 6.64 -22.80
CA LYS A 49 19.22 7.74 -22.33
C LYS A 49 20.63 7.29 -21.93
N GLY A 50 20.94 6.01 -22.01
CA GLY A 50 22.20 5.46 -21.55
C GLY A 50 22.36 5.48 -20.02
N GLU A 51 21.25 5.59 -19.27
CA GLU A 51 21.25 5.63 -17.82
C GLU A 51 20.85 4.28 -17.23
N ALA A 52 21.43 3.93 -16.06
CA ALA A 52 21.05 2.72 -15.33
C ALA A 52 19.74 2.93 -14.56
N PHE A 53 18.76 2.05 -14.77
CA PHE A 53 17.52 2.05 -13.97
C PHE A 53 17.82 1.60 -12.53
N PRO A 54 17.34 2.34 -11.51
CA PRO A 54 17.55 1.94 -10.11
C PRO A 54 16.99 0.57 -9.76
N ASP A 55 17.66 -0.19 -8.88
CA ASP A 55 17.20 -1.53 -8.41
C ASP A 55 15.97 -1.42 -7.50
N ILE A 56 14.86 -0.91 -8.04
CA ILE A 56 13.59 -0.86 -7.31
C ILE A 56 12.94 -2.23 -7.36
N ARG A 57 12.88 -2.87 -6.18
CA ARG A 57 12.34 -4.22 -6.01
C ARG A 57 10.88 -4.18 -5.60
N LYS A 58 10.08 -5.10 -6.16
CA LYS A 58 8.69 -5.33 -5.78
C LYS A 58 8.46 -6.80 -5.45
N ALA A 59 7.53 -7.08 -4.55
CA ALA A 59 7.13 -8.45 -4.23
C ALA A 59 5.66 -8.51 -3.82
N VAL A 60 5.08 -9.69 -3.98
CA VAL A 60 3.74 -10.03 -3.49
C VAL A 60 3.88 -11.01 -2.32
N ARG A 61 3.20 -10.72 -1.20
CA ARG A 61 3.10 -11.64 -0.07
C ARG A 61 1.67 -11.80 0.37
N THR A 62 1.11 -12.97 0.12
CA THR A 62 -0.25 -13.37 0.49
C THR A 62 -0.23 -14.66 1.32
N GLY A 63 -1.41 -15.21 1.64
CA GLY A 63 -1.51 -16.53 2.25
C GLY A 63 -0.90 -17.64 1.41
N ASP A 64 -0.93 -17.49 0.08
CA ASP A 64 -0.48 -18.50 -0.87
C ASP A 64 1.02 -18.40 -1.19
N THR A 65 1.72 -17.37 -0.73
CA THR A 65 3.16 -17.22 -0.87
C THR A 65 3.88 -18.34 -0.13
N SER A 66 4.72 -19.11 -0.82
CA SER A 66 5.46 -20.23 -0.27
C SER A 66 6.44 -19.81 0.83
N GLN A 67 6.86 -20.76 1.67
CA GLN A 67 7.87 -20.48 2.71
C GLN A 67 9.21 -20.02 2.10
N TYR A 68 9.59 -20.57 0.98
CA TYR A 68 10.80 -20.18 0.25
C TYR A 68 10.72 -18.71 -0.18
N GLU A 69 9.64 -18.31 -0.86
CA GLU A 69 9.44 -16.92 -1.29
C GLU A 69 9.39 -15.97 -0.11
N ARG A 70 8.72 -16.34 1.00
CA ARG A 70 8.71 -15.54 2.23
C ARG A 70 10.12 -15.33 2.78
N ALA A 71 10.96 -16.36 2.75
CA ALA A 71 12.36 -16.26 3.17
C ALA A 71 13.16 -15.34 2.25
N GLN A 72 12.94 -15.40 0.92
CA GLN A 72 13.56 -14.48 -0.05
C GLN A 72 13.16 -13.03 0.17
N ILE A 73 11.87 -12.75 0.44
CA ILE A 73 11.36 -11.42 0.77
C ILE A 73 12.07 -10.86 2.02
N LEU A 74 12.35 -11.70 3.03
CA LEU A 74 13.07 -11.26 4.22
C LEU A 74 14.56 -11.06 3.99
N LYS A 75 15.17 -11.88 3.12
CA LYS A 75 16.60 -11.81 2.80
C LYS A 75 16.93 -10.61 1.90
N LYS A 76 16.06 -10.33 0.93
CA LYS A 76 16.18 -9.18 0.01
C LYS A 76 14.86 -8.40 0.02
N PRO A 77 14.62 -7.51 1.00
CA PRO A 77 13.35 -6.84 1.15
C PRO A 77 12.98 -5.99 -0.07
N PRO A 78 11.70 -6.03 -0.50
CA PRO A 78 11.22 -5.19 -1.59
C PRO A 78 11.00 -3.75 -1.11
N HIS A 79 11.11 -2.77 -2.01
CA HIS A 79 10.71 -1.39 -1.76
C HIS A 79 9.20 -1.19 -1.90
N ILE A 80 8.54 -2.03 -2.73
CA ILE A 80 7.09 -2.06 -2.90
C ILE A 80 6.61 -3.47 -2.53
N LEU A 81 5.80 -3.56 -1.49
CA LEU A 81 5.20 -4.82 -1.05
C LEU A 81 3.70 -4.79 -1.27
N ILE A 82 3.19 -5.74 -2.04
CA ILE A 82 1.76 -5.97 -2.25
C ILE A 82 1.34 -7.12 -1.32
N THR A 83 0.28 -6.92 -0.54
CA THR A 83 -0.13 -7.90 0.47
C THR A 83 -1.63 -7.87 0.73
N THR A 84 -2.12 -8.79 1.57
CA THR A 84 -3.49 -8.80 2.08
C THR A 84 -3.54 -8.35 3.55
N PRO A 85 -4.72 -7.93 4.06
CA PRO A 85 -4.89 -7.57 5.47
C PRO A 85 -4.37 -8.63 6.45
N GLU A 86 -4.66 -9.91 6.17
CA GLU A 86 -4.25 -11.03 7.02
C GLU A 86 -2.73 -11.24 7.00
N SER A 87 -2.13 -11.14 5.82
CA SER A 87 -0.67 -11.28 5.67
C SER A 87 0.06 -10.13 6.35
N LEU A 88 -0.46 -8.90 6.26
CA LEU A 88 0.09 -7.75 6.99
C LEU A 88 0.07 -8.00 8.50
N TYR A 89 -1.05 -8.47 9.04
CA TYR A 89 -1.15 -8.80 10.47
C TYR A 89 -0.09 -9.84 10.88
N LEU A 90 0.03 -10.93 10.12
CA LEU A 90 1.03 -11.97 10.39
C LEU A 90 2.47 -11.41 10.32
N MET A 91 2.74 -10.48 9.41
CA MET A 91 4.04 -9.81 9.34
C MET A 91 4.29 -8.94 10.58
N LEU A 92 3.28 -8.22 11.05
CA LEU A 92 3.38 -7.38 12.24
C LEU A 92 3.56 -8.18 13.54
N THR A 93 3.18 -9.46 13.57
CA THR A 93 3.40 -10.36 14.70
C THR A 93 4.73 -11.12 14.64
N SER A 94 5.39 -11.15 13.49
CA SER A 94 6.67 -11.83 13.28
C SER A 94 7.85 -10.91 13.55
N VAL A 95 8.76 -11.30 14.44
CA VAL A 95 9.97 -10.51 14.78
C VAL A 95 10.76 -10.12 13.52
N LYS A 96 11.06 -11.10 12.66
CA LYS A 96 11.85 -10.86 11.43
C LYS A 96 11.09 -10.04 10.39
N ALA A 97 9.79 -10.29 10.21
CA ALA A 97 9.03 -9.59 9.19
C ALA A 97 8.68 -8.14 9.58
N ARG A 98 8.64 -7.82 10.86
CA ARG A 98 8.49 -6.42 11.32
C ARG A 98 9.66 -5.54 10.90
N GLU A 99 10.87 -6.08 10.89
CA GLU A 99 12.07 -5.30 10.56
C GLU A 99 11.97 -4.68 9.16
N ILE A 100 11.50 -5.43 8.17
CA ILE A 100 11.38 -4.91 6.80
C ILE A 100 10.25 -3.87 6.65
N LEU A 101 9.32 -3.77 7.61
CA LEU A 101 8.20 -2.82 7.60
C LEU A 101 8.53 -1.47 8.29
N LYS A 102 9.65 -1.35 8.97
CA LYS A 102 10.02 -0.12 9.72
C LYS A 102 10.17 1.12 8.84
N ASN A 103 10.42 0.93 7.55
CA ASN A 103 10.64 2.03 6.60
C ASN A 103 9.42 2.33 5.72
N VAL A 104 8.23 1.86 6.10
CA VAL A 104 7.00 2.20 5.36
C VAL A 104 6.67 3.68 5.53
N HIS A 105 6.55 4.38 4.40
CA HIS A 105 6.14 5.78 4.32
C HIS A 105 4.75 5.96 3.72
N TYR A 106 4.39 5.06 2.81
CA TYR A 106 3.11 5.11 2.11
C TYR A 106 2.39 3.78 2.28
N MET A 107 1.11 3.85 2.62
CA MET A 107 0.22 2.69 2.65
C MET A 107 -0.99 2.96 1.76
N ILE A 108 -1.16 2.12 0.75
CA ILE A 108 -2.30 2.15 -0.17
C ILE A 108 -3.24 1.03 0.25
N ILE A 109 -4.50 1.37 0.48
CA ILE A 109 -5.58 0.41 0.77
C ILE A 109 -6.54 0.43 -0.39
N ASP A 110 -6.55 -0.67 -1.11
CA ASP A 110 -7.41 -0.84 -2.27
C ASP A 110 -8.78 -1.39 -1.88
N GLU A 111 -9.78 -1.12 -2.72
CA GLU A 111 -11.16 -1.59 -2.54
C GLU A 111 -11.69 -1.35 -1.11
N ILE A 112 -11.41 -0.16 -0.56
CA ILE A 112 -11.69 0.18 0.84
C ILE A 112 -13.16 -0.07 1.21
N HIS A 113 -14.08 0.06 0.25
CA HIS A 113 -15.51 -0.17 0.44
C HIS A 113 -15.85 -1.60 0.87
N THR A 114 -15.04 -2.59 0.47
CA THR A 114 -15.25 -4.00 0.84
C THR A 114 -14.86 -4.30 2.29
N LEU A 115 -14.14 -3.38 2.91
CA LEU A 115 -13.64 -3.51 4.29
C LEU A 115 -14.54 -2.81 5.31
N LEU A 116 -15.29 -1.77 4.87
CA LEU A 116 -16.14 -0.97 5.75
C LEU A 116 -17.21 -1.85 6.42
N GLY A 117 -17.41 -1.67 7.74
CA GLY A 117 -18.40 -2.40 8.52
C GLY A 117 -18.14 -3.90 8.72
N THR A 118 -16.99 -4.40 8.27
CA THR A 118 -16.64 -5.82 8.38
C THR A 118 -15.64 -6.10 9.50
N LYS A 119 -15.64 -7.32 10.05
CA LYS A 119 -14.62 -7.76 11.01
C LYS A 119 -13.21 -7.69 10.43
N ARG A 120 -13.08 -7.96 9.14
CA ARG A 120 -11.82 -7.88 8.39
C ARG A 120 -11.30 -6.44 8.31
N GLY A 121 -12.20 -5.49 8.09
CA GLY A 121 -11.87 -4.08 8.10
C GLY A 121 -11.43 -3.59 9.47
N VAL A 122 -12.12 -3.98 10.55
CA VAL A 122 -11.70 -3.65 11.91
C VAL A 122 -10.31 -4.21 12.22
N HIS A 123 -10.04 -5.44 11.80
CA HIS A 123 -8.73 -6.07 11.96
C HIS A 123 -7.62 -5.32 11.19
N LEU A 124 -7.92 -4.85 9.96
CA LEU A 124 -6.98 -4.02 9.20
C LEU A 124 -6.76 -2.65 9.88
N ALA A 125 -7.80 -2.02 10.41
CA ALA A 125 -7.67 -0.76 11.14
C ALA A 125 -6.66 -0.86 12.30
N VAL A 126 -6.75 -1.93 13.10
CA VAL A 126 -5.77 -2.21 14.16
C VAL A 126 -4.36 -2.43 13.59
N SER A 127 -4.25 -3.13 12.45
CA SER A 127 -2.96 -3.37 11.79
C SER A 127 -2.34 -2.07 11.27
N MET A 128 -3.14 -1.11 10.78
CA MET A 128 -2.67 0.21 10.36
C MET A 128 -2.06 1.00 11.52
N GLU A 129 -2.74 1.04 12.68
CA GLU A 129 -2.22 1.74 13.85
C GLU A 129 -0.95 1.05 14.41
N ARG A 130 -0.90 -0.29 14.40
CA ARG A 130 0.31 -1.03 14.79
C ARG A 130 1.49 -0.79 13.87
N LEU A 131 1.23 -0.66 12.56
CA LEU A 131 2.27 -0.33 11.59
C LEU A 131 2.82 1.09 11.84
N GLU A 132 1.95 2.06 12.08
CA GLU A 132 2.37 3.43 12.38
C GLU A 132 3.17 3.51 13.68
N ALA A 133 2.76 2.78 14.72
CA ALA A 133 3.52 2.65 15.96
C ALA A 133 4.91 1.98 15.72
N LEU A 134 4.99 0.98 14.83
CA LEU A 134 6.24 0.31 14.49
C LEU A 134 7.22 1.23 13.76
N THR A 135 6.73 2.03 12.82
CA THR A 135 7.56 2.94 12.02
C THR A 135 8.01 4.17 12.80
N GLN A 136 7.36 4.47 13.94
CA GLN A 136 7.59 5.68 14.75
C GLN A 136 7.49 6.98 13.94
N ARG A 137 6.69 6.96 12.86
CA ARG A 137 6.46 8.10 11.97
C ARG A 137 5.04 8.10 11.45
N LYS A 138 4.59 9.27 11.03
CA LYS A 138 3.30 9.40 10.35
C LYS A 138 3.40 8.78 8.96
N ILE A 139 2.56 7.78 8.68
CA ILE A 139 2.44 7.12 7.38
C ILE A 139 1.39 7.87 6.55
N THR A 140 1.70 8.15 5.28
CA THR A 140 0.70 8.65 4.34
C THR A 140 -0.21 7.49 3.92
N ARG A 141 -1.48 7.58 4.29
CA ARG A 141 -2.50 6.56 3.97
C ARG A 141 -3.31 7.01 2.77
N ILE A 142 -3.47 6.14 1.79
CA ILE A 142 -4.20 6.38 0.54
C ILE A 142 -5.25 5.29 0.42
N GLY A 143 -6.52 5.66 0.36
CA GLY A 143 -7.64 4.74 0.12
C GLY A 143 -8.10 4.84 -1.32
N LEU A 144 -8.25 3.69 -1.98
CA LEU A 144 -8.82 3.58 -3.32
C LEU A 144 -10.17 2.87 -3.22
N SER A 145 -11.16 3.39 -3.94
CA SER A 145 -12.49 2.80 -3.98
C SER A 145 -13.23 3.16 -5.27
N ALA A 146 -13.92 2.20 -5.85
CA ALA A 146 -14.77 2.43 -7.01
C ALA A 146 -16.12 3.07 -6.63
N THR A 147 -16.70 2.63 -5.50
CA THR A 147 -18.06 3.03 -5.07
C THR A 147 -18.15 3.06 -3.55
N VAL A 148 -18.13 4.23 -2.96
CA VAL A 148 -18.37 4.41 -1.51
C VAL A 148 -19.39 5.51 -1.32
N ASN A 149 -20.43 5.20 -0.55
CA ASN A 149 -21.40 6.19 -0.08
C ASN A 149 -21.84 5.82 1.34
N PRO A 150 -21.65 6.68 2.34
CA PRO A 150 -21.04 8.02 2.27
C PRO A 150 -19.49 7.97 2.26
N LEU A 151 -18.87 8.87 1.52
CA LEU A 151 -17.40 9.01 1.41
C LEU A 151 -16.75 9.30 2.77
N ASP A 152 -17.43 10.05 3.64
CA ASP A 152 -16.93 10.38 4.98
C ASP A 152 -16.65 9.14 5.85
N THR A 153 -17.45 8.07 5.69
CA THR A 153 -17.21 6.82 6.41
C THR A 153 -15.89 6.18 5.99
N ALA A 154 -15.59 6.19 4.71
CA ALA A 154 -14.30 5.68 4.20
C ALA A 154 -13.14 6.57 4.66
N ALA A 155 -13.31 7.88 4.65
CA ALA A 155 -12.31 8.83 5.13
C ALA A 155 -12.00 8.62 6.61
N ARG A 156 -13.01 8.50 7.48
CA ARG A 156 -12.84 8.21 8.91
C ARG A 156 -12.13 6.88 9.15
N TYR A 157 -12.52 5.84 8.42
CA TYR A 157 -11.89 4.53 8.49
C TYR A 157 -10.40 4.60 8.11
N LEU A 158 -10.08 5.27 7.01
CA LEU A 158 -8.72 5.43 6.51
C LEU A 158 -7.86 6.27 7.47
N GLY A 159 -8.37 7.41 7.89
CA GLY A 159 -7.68 8.34 8.78
C GLY A 159 -7.46 7.75 10.16
N GLY A 160 -8.50 7.14 10.72
CA GLY A 160 -8.49 6.69 12.12
C GLY A 160 -8.41 7.87 13.09
N LEU A 161 -7.94 7.59 14.30
CA LEU A 161 -7.84 8.57 15.39
C LEU A 161 -6.37 8.79 15.78
N TYR A 162 -6.08 9.97 16.27
CA TYR A 162 -4.83 10.22 16.98
C TYR A 162 -5.10 10.74 18.39
N ARG A 163 -4.22 10.39 19.31
CA ARG A 163 -4.33 10.80 20.71
C ARG A 163 -3.83 12.25 20.86
N THR A 164 -4.61 13.04 21.58
CA THR A 164 -4.19 14.34 22.14
C THR A 164 -4.02 14.19 23.67
N ASP A 165 -3.55 15.22 24.36
CA ASP A 165 -3.35 15.17 25.81
C ASP A 165 -4.61 14.80 26.60
N SER A 166 -5.79 15.19 26.12
CA SER A 166 -7.07 15.00 26.82
C SER A 166 -8.11 14.16 26.08
N SER A 167 -7.87 13.82 24.78
CA SER A 167 -8.88 13.17 23.96
C SER A 167 -8.31 12.46 22.73
N PHE A 168 -9.19 11.85 21.95
CA PHE A 168 -8.89 11.36 20.61
C PHE A 168 -9.54 12.25 19.56
N LYS A 169 -8.81 12.56 18.50
CA LYS A 169 -9.30 13.35 17.34
C LYS A 169 -9.18 12.56 16.06
N GLU A 170 -10.09 12.80 15.12
CA GLU A 170 -10.00 12.24 13.77
C GLU A 170 -8.82 12.84 13.01
N ARG A 171 -8.08 12.01 12.27
CA ARG A 171 -7.07 12.53 11.33
C ARG A 171 -7.78 13.12 10.13
N PRO A 172 -7.38 14.32 9.68
CA PRO A 172 -7.93 14.91 8.47
C PRO A 172 -7.59 14.03 7.26
N VAL A 173 -8.58 13.80 6.40
CA VAL A 173 -8.44 13.06 5.14
C VAL A 173 -9.00 13.93 4.02
N GLU A 174 -8.22 14.10 2.97
CA GLU A 174 -8.65 14.76 1.75
C GLU A 174 -9.38 13.75 0.86
N ILE A 175 -10.59 14.10 0.42
CA ILE A 175 -11.42 13.28 -0.47
C ILE A 175 -11.28 13.83 -1.88
N ILE A 176 -10.74 13.00 -2.79
CA ILE A 176 -10.62 13.33 -4.20
C ILE A 176 -11.67 12.50 -4.95
N ALA A 177 -12.77 13.12 -5.32
CA ALA A 177 -13.86 12.51 -6.09
C ALA A 177 -14.10 13.34 -7.37
N PRO A 178 -13.38 13.04 -8.46
CA PRO A 178 -13.62 13.76 -9.71
C PRO A 178 -15.03 13.48 -10.22
N ALA A 179 -15.76 14.54 -10.58
CA ALA A 179 -17.05 14.42 -11.24
C ALA A 179 -16.82 13.82 -12.64
N ILE A 180 -17.06 12.53 -12.79
CA ILE A 180 -17.07 11.89 -14.11
C ILE A 180 -18.48 12.07 -14.69
N GLU A 181 -18.64 13.00 -15.61
CA GLU A 181 -19.85 13.05 -16.46
C GLU A 181 -19.88 11.78 -17.30
N ARG A 182 -20.67 10.80 -16.87
CA ARG A 182 -20.98 9.64 -17.72
C ARG A 182 -22.10 10.05 -18.67
N ASN A 183 -21.78 10.37 -19.91
CA ASN A 183 -22.76 10.41 -20.99
C ASN A 183 -23.29 8.98 -21.17
N LYS A 184 -24.44 8.70 -20.57
CA LYS A 184 -25.17 7.46 -20.81
C LYS A 184 -25.98 7.64 -22.11
N GLU A 185 -25.44 7.21 -23.24
CA GLU A 185 -26.27 6.94 -24.42
C GLU A 185 -27.01 5.61 -24.19
N LEU A 186 -28.29 5.69 -23.84
CA LEU A 186 -29.21 4.56 -23.91
C LEU A 186 -29.59 4.40 -25.38
N LYS A 187 -29.00 3.44 -26.08
CA LYS A 187 -29.55 2.94 -27.36
C LYS A 187 -30.67 1.95 -27.03
N ILE A 188 -31.90 2.35 -27.35
CA ILE A 188 -33.10 1.50 -27.34
C ILE A 188 -33.12 0.70 -28.66
#